data_17bdd8b63f8eef23f4787a0c68ec6d6c
#
_entry.id   17bdd8b63f8eef23f4787a0c68ec6d6c
#
_cell.length_a   1.000
_cell.length_b   1.000
_cell.length_c   1.000
_cell.angle_alpha   90.00
_cell.angle_beta   90.00
_cell.angle_gamma   90.00
#
_symmetry.space_group_name_H-M   'P 1'
#
loop_
_entity.id
_entity.type
_entity.pdbx_description
1 polymer ?
#
loop_
_entity_poly.entity_id
_entity_poly.type
_entity_poly.pdbx_seq_one_letter_code
_entity_poly.pdbx_strand_id
1 'polypeptide(L)'
;MSALTHKFGLELDLTAPETRHPDLKNGIEAKLRRKNGVIYAEFSKEHPDIVVIEFDPLVTTPDEIYKKIRRLNGEIKRKVFM
;
A
#
# COMPACT_ATOMS: atom_id res chain seq x y z
N MET A 1 25.42 2.31 -5.97
CA MET A 1 25.10 2.46 -4.55
C MET A 1 23.62 2.27 -4.35
N SER A 2 23.24 1.38 -3.47
CA SER A 2 21.84 1.11 -3.21
C SER A 2 21.29 2.10 -2.18
N ALA A 3 20.12 2.66 -2.47
CA ALA A 3 19.41 3.44 -1.49
C ALA A 3 18.88 2.53 -0.41
N LEU A 4 18.84 3.01 0.83
CA LEU A 4 18.17 2.31 1.91
C LEU A 4 16.66 2.43 1.68
N THR A 5 16.00 1.29 1.59
CA THR A 5 14.55 1.28 1.46
C THR A 5 13.93 0.64 2.69
N HIS A 6 12.70 1.05 2.98
CA HIS A 6 11.91 0.46 4.06
C HIS A 6 10.74 -0.31 3.47
N LYS A 7 10.39 -1.40 4.10
CA LYS A 7 9.33 -2.28 3.63
C LYS A 7 8.36 -2.54 4.78
N PHE A 8 7.08 -2.47 4.49
CA PHE A 8 6.06 -2.77 5.48
C PHE A 8 4.78 -3.25 4.80
N GLY A 9 3.89 -3.83 5.59
CA GLY A 9 2.59 -4.24 5.11
C GLY A 9 1.50 -3.42 5.77
N LEU A 10 0.42 -3.21 5.03
CA LEU A 10 -0.78 -2.58 5.56
C LEU A 10 -1.95 -3.53 5.32
N GLU A 11 -2.63 -3.89 6.41
CA GLU A 11 -3.87 -4.65 6.28
C GLU A 11 -5.01 -3.68 6.06
N LEU A 12 -5.74 -3.87 4.97
CA LEU A 12 -6.87 -3.03 4.60
C LEU A 12 -8.17 -3.74 4.94
N ASP A 13 -9.20 -2.96 5.25
CA ASP A 13 -10.54 -3.50 5.44
C ASP A 13 -11.22 -3.59 4.08
N LEU A 14 -11.37 -4.81 3.59
CA LEU A 14 -11.97 -5.08 2.29
C LEU A 14 -13.38 -5.68 2.44
N THR A 15 -14.03 -5.46 3.59
CA THR A 15 -15.37 -6.00 3.83
C THR A 15 -16.47 -5.14 3.25
N ALA A 16 -16.22 -3.85 3.05
CA ALA A 16 -17.20 -2.96 2.44
C ALA A 16 -17.42 -3.37 0.98
N PRO A 17 -18.67 -3.31 0.48
CA PRO A 17 -18.95 -3.72 -0.90
C PRO A 17 -18.08 -3.03 -1.93
N GLU A 18 -17.83 -1.73 -1.76
CA GLU A 18 -17.03 -0.96 -2.69
C GLU A 18 -15.56 -1.36 -2.69
N THR A 19 -15.08 -1.98 -1.60
CA THR A 19 -13.67 -2.41 -1.51
C THR A 19 -13.45 -3.85 -1.95
N ARG A 20 -14.52 -4.60 -2.23
CA ARG A 20 -14.41 -5.99 -2.69
C ARG A 20 -14.15 -6.09 -4.19
N HIS A 21 -14.30 -4.99 -4.90
CA HIS A 21 -14.13 -5.00 -6.35
C HIS A 21 -12.67 -5.29 -6.70
N PRO A 22 -12.38 -6.31 -7.53
CA PRO A 22 -10.99 -6.64 -7.87
C PRO A 22 -10.22 -5.47 -8.47
N ASP A 23 -10.90 -4.62 -9.24
CA ASP A 23 -10.27 -3.45 -9.85
C ASP A 23 -9.80 -2.44 -8.82
N LEU A 24 -10.42 -2.39 -7.64
CA LEU A 24 -9.98 -1.48 -6.59
C LEU A 24 -8.58 -1.86 -6.10
N LYS A 25 -8.33 -3.16 -5.87
CA LYS A 25 -7.01 -3.62 -5.45
C LYS A 25 -5.96 -3.31 -6.51
N ASN A 26 -6.27 -3.61 -7.77
CA ASN A 26 -5.36 -3.30 -8.87
C ASN A 26 -5.12 -1.79 -8.99
N GLY A 27 -6.15 -1.00 -8.78
CA GLY A 27 -6.06 0.46 -8.81
C GLY A 27 -5.18 0.99 -7.69
N ILE A 28 -5.32 0.43 -6.48
CA ILE A 28 -4.49 0.80 -5.34
C ILE A 28 -3.03 0.51 -5.64
N GLU A 29 -2.72 -0.70 -6.10
CA GLU A 29 -1.35 -1.07 -6.46
C GLU A 29 -0.76 -0.13 -7.50
N ALA A 30 -1.51 0.11 -8.58
CA ALA A 30 -1.01 0.94 -9.67
C ALA A 30 -0.75 2.38 -9.22
N LYS A 31 -1.67 2.94 -8.44
CA LYS A 31 -1.53 4.33 -7.99
C LYS A 31 -0.47 4.49 -6.92
N LEU A 32 -0.30 3.49 -6.06
CA LEU A 32 0.80 3.51 -5.09
C LEU A 32 2.15 3.48 -5.81
N ARG A 33 2.27 2.66 -6.84
CA ARG A 33 3.52 2.58 -7.61
C ARG A 33 3.87 3.88 -8.31
N ARG A 34 2.86 4.71 -8.61
CA ARG A 34 3.08 6.02 -9.24
C ARG A 34 3.51 7.10 -8.25
N LYS A 35 3.34 6.85 -6.96
CA LYS A 35 3.73 7.82 -5.96
C LYS A 35 5.25 7.91 -5.89
N ASN A 36 5.77 9.15 -5.90
CA ASN A 36 7.19 9.38 -5.72
C ASN A 36 7.68 8.73 -4.45
N GLY A 37 8.77 7.97 -4.55
CA GLY A 37 9.36 7.30 -3.41
C GLY A 37 8.88 5.88 -3.18
N VAL A 38 7.78 5.48 -3.80
CA VAL A 38 7.31 4.09 -3.71
C VAL A 38 8.00 3.27 -4.79
N ILE A 39 8.69 2.23 -4.36
CA ILE A 39 9.48 1.37 -5.25
C ILE A 39 8.67 0.13 -5.61
N TYR A 40 7.84 -0.34 -4.67
CA TYR A 40 7.09 -1.58 -4.83
C TYR A 40 5.78 -1.47 -4.06
N ALA A 41 4.71 -1.95 -4.65
CA ALA A 41 3.42 -2.04 -3.97
C ALA A 41 2.62 -3.17 -4.61
N GLU A 42 2.31 -4.19 -3.82
CA GLU A 42 1.58 -5.36 -4.31
C GLU A 42 0.87 -6.04 -3.14
N PHE A 43 -0.36 -6.47 -3.38
CA PHE A 43 -1.07 -7.27 -2.39
C PHE A 43 -0.42 -8.63 -2.27
N SER A 44 -0.34 -9.13 -1.04
CA SER A 44 0.22 -10.45 -0.75
C SER A 44 -0.69 -11.54 -1.28
N LYS A 45 -0.11 -12.58 -1.87
CA LYS A 45 -0.88 -13.74 -2.32
C LYS A 45 -1.33 -14.60 -1.14
N GLU A 46 -0.52 -14.64 -0.09
CA GLU A 46 -0.84 -15.42 1.11
C GLU A 46 -1.87 -14.74 1.99
N HIS A 47 -1.83 -13.40 2.01
CA HIS A 47 -2.73 -12.57 2.80
C HIS A 47 -3.33 -11.49 1.91
N PRO A 48 -4.42 -11.80 1.20
CA PRO A 48 -4.94 -10.90 0.16
C PRO A 48 -5.39 -9.53 0.65
N ASP A 49 -5.57 -9.36 1.96
CA ASP A 49 -5.96 -8.07 2.53
C ASP A 49 -4.77 -7.20 2.88
N ILE A 50 -3.55 -7.72 2.73
CA ILE A 50 -2.33 -7.01 3.09
C ILE A 50 -1.62 -6.56 1.82
N VAL A 51 -1.40 -5.26 1.71
CA VAL A 51 -0.55 -4.71 0.65
C VAL A 51 0.85 -4.51 1.21
N VAL A 52 1.84 -5.04 0.49
CA VAL A 52 3.26 -4.90 0.86
C VAL A 52 3.81 -3.72 0.08
N ILE A 53 4.45 -2.80 0.79
CA ILE A 53 4.94 -1.56 0.20
C ILE A 53 6.41 -1.39 0.57
N GLU A 54 7.23 -1.10 -0.43
CA GLU A 54 8.62 -0.74 -0.25
C GLU A 54 8.81 0.69 -0.74
N PHE A 55 9.48 1.52 0.05
CA PHE A 55 9.60 2.93 -0.27
C PHE A 55 10.97 3.47 0.14
N ASP A 56 11.34 4.59 -0.49
CA ASP A 56 12.56 5.33 -0.17
C ASP A 56 12.21 6.36 0.91
N PRO A 57 12.74 6.21 2.15
CA PRO A 57 12.40 7.11 3.24
C PRO A 57 12.93 8.53 3.05
N LEU A 58 13.84 8.74 2.11
CA LEU A 58 14.32 10.08 1.78
C LEU A 58 13.35 10.83 0.86
N VAL A 59 12.41 10.14 0.25
CA VAL A 59 11.48 10.74 -0.72
C VAL A 59 10.05 10.80 -0.17
N THR A 60 9.64 9.78 0.57
CA THR A 60 8.28 9.73 1.11
C THR A 60 8.28 9.13 2.51
N THR A 61 7.14 9.17 3.17
CA THR A 61 6.97 8.65 4.52
C THR A 61 5.76 7.73 4.58
N PRO A 62 5.67 6.87 5.62
CA PRO A 62 4.47 6.06 5.81
C PRO A 62 3.18 6.89 5.88
N ASP A 63 3.22 8.06 6.53
CA ASP A 63 2.05 8.91 6.62
C ASP A 63 1.55 9.37 5.26
N GLU A 64 2.47 9.70 4.36
CA GLU A 64 2.11 10.08 3.00
C GLU A 64 1.48 8.91 2.24
N ILE A 65 1.99 7.71 2.47
CA ILE A 65 1.45 6.50 1.87
C ILE A 65 0.05 6.22 2.41
N TYR A 66 -0.15 6.37 3.72
CA TYR A 66 -1.47 6.21 4.35
C TYR A 66 -2.50 7.17 3.77
N LYS A 67 -2.11 8.44 3.60
CA LYS A 67 -2.99 9.45 3.01
C LYS A 67 -3.38 9.07 1.59
N LYS A 68 -2.43 8.56 0.82
CA LYS A 68 -2.69 8.14 -0.54
C LYS A 68 -3.73 7.01 -0.58
N ILE A 69 -3.55 6.02 0.29
CA ILE A 69 -4.47 4.89 0.36
C ILE A 69 -5.88 5.36 0.74
N ARG A 70 -5.99 6.27 1.70
CA ARG A 70 -7.30 6.81 2.11
C ARG A 70 -7.99 7.55 0.97
N ARG A 71 -7.23 8.29 0.16
CA ARG A 71 -7.78 8.97 -1.01
C ARG A 71 -8.30 8.00 -2.06
N LEU A 72 -7.78 6.77 -2.06
CA LEU A 72 -8.21 5.72 -2.97
C LEU A 72 -9.32 4.85 -2.39
N ASN A 73 -9.98 5.33 -1.33
CA ASN A 73 -11.03 4.63 -0.60
C ASN A 73 -10.55 3.35 0.08
N GLY A 74 -9.26 3.26 0.34
CA GLY A 74 -8.72 2.17 1.13
C GLY A 74 -8.84 2.47 2.61
N GLU A 75 -9.44 1.56 3.36
CA GLU A 75 -9.56 1.69 4.79
C GLU A 75 -8.48 0.87 5.46
N ILE A 76 -7.59 1.55 6.20
CA ILE A 76 -6.44 0.88 6.82
C ILE A 76 -6.87 0.31 8.16
N LYS A 77 -6.72 -1.00 8.31
CA LYS A 77 -7.01 -1.69 9.56
C LYS A 77 -5.84 -1.60 10.52
N ARG A 78 -4.65 -1.95 10.02
CA ARG A 78 -3.45 -1.91 10.85
C ARG A 78 -2.21 -2.03 10.00
N LYS A 79 -1.07 -1.64 10.59
CA LYS A 79 0.24 -1.83 10.01
C LYS A 79 0.77 -3.20 10.42
N VAL A 80 1.35 -3.91 9.47
CA VAL A 80 1.92 -5.23 9.68
C VAL A 80 3.42 -5.16 9.37
N PHE A 81 4.24 -5.69 10.25
CA PHE A 81 5.68 -5.76 10.00
C PHE A 81 5.99 -7.01 9.18
N MET A 82 6.76 -6.82 8.14
CA MET A 82 7.15 -7.89 7.23
C MET A 82 8.64 -8.22 7.40
#